data_fb13097951e44dafe390186711db9ab0
#
_entry.id   fb13097951e44dafe390186711db9ab0
#
_cell.length_a   1.000
_cell.length_b   1.000
_cell.length_c   1.000
_cell.angle_alpha   90.00
_cell.angle_beta   90.00
_cell.angle_gamma   90.00
#
_symmetry.space_group_name_H-M   'P 1'
#
loop_
_entity.id
_entity.type
_entity.pdbx_description
1 polymer ?
#
loop_
_entity_poly.entity_id
_entity_poly.type
_entity_poly.pdbx_seq_one_letter_code
_entity_poly.pdbx_strand_id
1 'polypeptide(L)'
;MSFSSPRPAAISIDFGTSHTVATIRRADGRVHQQLFDGSPQLPSAVFMNDDGGPVVGADAVHSGRRKPERYEPNPKRRIDDAQILLGDTEIPVTSVIAAVLSRVARECEQTLGALGPVTVTVPAAWGPTRRHVVADAATAAGLGTVDLVAEPVAAASYFVETLAIAIPPGSGVVVYDLGGGTFDATVLRRSATGFDVLAVDGADDLGGLDFDQALAEHLAATFHSDDERWPRLTNPSSPADLRHRTAFMEEVRQAKERLSRSASTELTIPLFDLDAHLTREELEQVCAPLVERTIRVTQGVIRESALSRELISGLFLVGAASRMPLVATLLHRELGIAPAAIEQPELAVSEGGLVAQHT
;
A
#
# COMPACT_ATOMS: atom_id res chain seq x y z
N MET A 1 -41.54 5.93 -8.78
CA MET A 1 -40.42 5.18 -8.21
C MET A 1 -39.73 4.50 -9.38
N SER A 2 -38.62 5.04 -9.84
CA SER A 2 -37.81 4.43 -10.91
C SER A 2 -37.03 3.26 -10.29
N PHE A 3 -37.42 2.04 -10.63
CA PHE A 3 -36.62 0.86 -10.30
C PHE A 3 -35.35 0.92 -11.14
N SER A 4 -34.27 1.40 -10.55
CA SER A 4 -32.95 1.23 -11.17
C SER A 4 -32.74 -0.27 -11.37
N SER A 5 -32.38 -0.68 -12.58
CA SER A 5 -32.01 -2.08 -12.87
C SER A 5 -30.93 -2.53 -11.88
N PRO A 6 -31.00 -3.75 -11.34
CA PRO A 6 -29.99 -4.22 -10.42
C PRO A 6 -28.62 -4.15 -11.11
N ARG A 7 -27.69 -3.44 -10.47
CA ARG A 7 -26.31 -3.37 -10.97
C ARG A 7 -25.67 -4.75 -10.80
N PRO A 8 -24.86 -5.22 -11.73
CA PRO A 8 -24.14 -6.48 -11.54
C PRO A 8 -23.23 -6.36 -10.30
N ALA A 9 -23.02 -7.47 -9.62
CA ALA A 9 -21.99 -7.55 -8.61
C ALA A 9 -20.65 -7.18 -9.23
N ALA A 10 -19.82 -6.43 -8.52
CA ALA A 10 -18.53 -5.98 -9.02
C ALA A 10 -17.48 -6.04 -7.90
N ILE A 11 -16.24 -6.18 -8.29
CA ILE A 11 -15.10 -6.31 -7.39
C ILE A 11 -14.08 -5.24 -7.75
N SER A 12 -13.51 -4.59 -6.75
CA SER A 12 -12.33 -3.75 -6.91
C SER A 12 -11.22 -4.25 -6.00
N ILE A 13 -10.04 -4.42 -6.55
CA ILE A 13 -8.86 -4.95 -5.87
C ILE A 13 -7.77 -3.89 -5.89
N ASP A 14 -7.35 -3.47 -4.72
CA ASP A 14 -6.12 -2.71 -4.52
C ASP A 14 -4.99 -3.70 -4.19
N PHE A 15 -4.15 -3.98 -5.18
CA PHE A 15 -2.96 -4.80 -4.99
C PHE A 15 -1.83 -3.94 -4.45
N GLY A 16 -1.76 -3.79 -3.13
CA GLY A 16 -0.75 -2.97 -2.45
C GLY A 16 0.58 -3.69 -2.23
N THR A 17 1.62 -2.92 -1.90
CA THR A 17 2.97 -3.46 -1.61
C THR A 17 2.97 -4.43 -0.44
N SER A 18 2.41 -4.02 0.69
CA SER A 18 2.38 -4.83 1.92
C SER A 18 1.08 -5.61 2.09
N HIS A 19 -0.05 -5.01 1.69
CA HIS A 19 -1.38 -5.60 1.83
C HIS A 19 -2.20 -5.39 0.57
N THR A 20 -3.00 -6.38 0.25
CA THR A 20 -4.02 -6.34 -0.80
C THR A 20 -5.38 -6.20 -0.16
N VAL A 21 -6.22 -5.30 -0.69
CA VAL A 21 -7.59 -5.07 -0.24
C VAL A 21 -8.54 -5.34 -1.39
N ALA A 22 -9.66 -6.01 -1.10
CA ALA A 22 -10.72 -6.20 -2.07
C ALA A 22 -12.05 -5.69 -1.53
N THR A 23 -12.74 -4.90 -2.32
CA THR A 23 -14.07 -4.38 -2.01
C THR A 23 -15.07 -4.96 -3.01
N ILE A 24 -16.20 -5.43 -2.47
CA ILE A 24 -17.27 -6.07 -3.22
C ILE A 24 -18.49 -5.16 -3.20
N ARG A 25 -19.08 -4.92 -4.37
CA ARG A 25 -20.44 -4.40 -4.52
C ARG A 25 -21.36 -5.54 -4.91
N ARG A 26 -22.35 -5.85 -4.09
CA ARG A 26 -23.37 -6.87 -4.38
C ARG A 26 -24.41 -6.34 -5.37
N ALA A 27 -25.21 -7.24 -5.96
CA ALA A 27 -26.29 -6.89 -6.88
C ALA A 27 -27.38 -6.01 -6.22
N ASP A 28 -27.53 -6.06 -4.90
CA ASP A 28 -28.44 -5.19 -4.13
C ASP A 28 -27.85 -3.79 -3.88
N GLY A 29 -26.64 -3.53 -4.38
CA GLY A 29 -25.94 -2.24 -4.23
C GLY A 29 -25.12 -2.10 -2.95
N ARG A 30 -25.18 -3.05 -2.02
CA ARG A 30 -24.37 -3.00 -0.80
C ARG A 30 -22.89 -3.16 -1.12
N VAL A 31 -22.09 -2.32 -0.50
CA VAL A 31 -20.61 -2.34 -0.59
C VAL A 31 -20.03 -2.83 0.73
N HIS A 32 -19.07 -3.72 0.67
CA HIS A 32 -18.34 -4.21 1.84
C HIS A 32 -16.94 -4.70 1.41
N GLN A 33 -16.00 -4.68 2.34
CA GLN A 33 -14.68 -5.26 2.16
C GLN A 33 -14.76 -6.79 2.21
N GLN A 34 -14.02 -7.46 1.34
CA GLN A 34 -13.76 -8.88 1.48
C GLN A 34 -12.86 -9.10 2.70
N LEU A 35 -13.23 -10.02 3.56
CA LEU A 35 -12.39 -10.39 4.69
C LEU A 35 -11.51 -11.59 4.34
N PHE A 36 -10.24 -11.49 4.73
CA PHE A 36 -9.24 -12.54 4.64
C PHE A 36 -8.79 -12.89 6.05
N ASP A 37 -9.08 -14.09 6.50
CA ASP A 37 -8.76 -14.55 7.87
C ASP A 37 -9.27 -13.59 8.96
N GLY A 38 -10.43 -12.94 8.72
CA GLY A 38 -11.07 -11.97 9.62
C GLY A 38 -10.60 -10.52 9.48
N SER A 39 -9.64 -10.22 8.60
CA SER A 39 -9.12 -8.88 8.30
C SER A 39 -9.53 -8.44 6.90
N PRO A 40 -9.81 -7.14 6.66
CA PRO A 40 -9.99 -6.61 5.31
C PRO A 40 -8.67 -6.51 4.53
N GLN A 41 -7.54 -6.66 5.19
CA GLN A 41 -6.20 -6.55 4.63
C GLN A 41 -5.57 -7.93 4.51
N LEU A 42 -5.36 -8.40 3.29
CA LEU A 42 -4.59 -9.60 2.99
C LEU A 42 -3.11 -9.21 2.88
N PRO A 43 -2.20 -9.72 3.71
CA PRO A 43 -0.77 -9.56 3.45
C PRO A 43 -0.44 -10.01 2.03
N SER A 44 0.20 -9.15 1.22
CA SER A 44 0.58 -9.45 -0.17
C SER A 44 1.71 -10.48 -0.27
N ALA A 45 2.15 -10.98 0.88
CA ALA A 45 3.27 -11.89 1.02
C ALA A 45 3.00 -13.27 0.43
N VAL A 46 4.06 -13.85 -0.16
CA VAL A 46 4.05 -15.20 -0.74
C VAL A 46 5.19 -16.03 -0.15
N PHE A 47 4.88 -17.27 0.19
CA PHE A 47 5.84 -18.26 0.65
C PHE A 47 5.74 -19.52 -0.21
N MET A 48 6.88 -20.09 -0.62
CA MET A 48 6.91 -21.34 -1.37
C MET A 48 7.15 -22.54 -0.46
N ASN A 49 6.16 -23.43 -0.42
CA ASN A 49 6.28 -24.70 0.31
C ASN A 49 7.35 -25.62 -0.32
N ASP A 50 7.74 -26.64 0.42
CA ASP A 50 8.68 -27.64 -0.04
C ASP A 50 8.14 -28.49 -1.23
N ASP A 51 6.82 -28.58 -1.38
CA ASP A 51 6.11 -29.21 -2.50
C ASP A 51 5.96 -28.27 -3.73
N GLY A 52 6.47 -27.04 -3.65
CA GLY A 52 6.41 -26.05 -4.72
C GLY A 52 5.08 -25.30 -4.82
N GLY A 53 4.15 -25.49 -3.89
CA GLY A 53 2.90 -24.75 -3.83
C GLY A 53 3.06 -23.38 -3.15
N PRO A 54 2.46 -22.29 -3.71
CA PRO A 54 2.48 -20.98 -3.07
C PRO A 54 1.47 -20.92 -1.91
N VAL A 55 1.90 -20.34 -0.80
CA VAL A 55 1.08 -19.94 0.34
C VAL A 55 1.05 -18.41 0.39
N VAL A 56 -0.09 -17.81 0.71
CA VAL A 56 -0.31 -16.37 0.64
C VAL A 56 -0.92 -15.86 1.95
N GLY A 57 -0.68 -14.59 2.26
CA GLY A 57 -1.32 -13.93 3.38
C GLY A 57 -0.67 -14.24 4.73
N ALA A 58 -1.47 -14.34 5.79
CA ALA A 58 -0.99 -14.56 7.15
C ALA A 58 -0.16 -15.84 7.28
N ASP A 59 -0.53 -16.90 6.57
CA ASP A 59 0.19 -18.18 6.58
C ASP A 59 1.57 -18.05 5.91
N ALA A 60 1.69 -17.23 4.85
CA ALA A 60 2.97 -16.91 4.23
C ALA A 60 3.88 -16.15 5.19
N VAL A 61 3.34 -15.14 5.87
CA VAL A 61 4.08 -14.38 6.90
C VAL A 61 4.54 -15.30 8.03
N HIS A 62 3.67 -16.20 8.51
CA HIS A 62 4.04 -17.16 9.54
C HIS A 62 5.17 -18.10 9.10
N SER A 63 5.05 -18.66 7.90
CA SER A 63 6.05 -19.59 7.35
C SER A 63 7.38 -18.91 7.04
N GLY A 64 7.33 -17.67 6.55
CA GLY A 64 8.50 -16.84 6.23
C GLY A 64 9.38 -16.54 7.43
N ARG A 65 8.82 -16.46 8.64
CA ARG A 65 9.60 -16.32 9.88
C ARG A 65 10.54 -17.52 10.15
N ARG A 66 10.18 -18.68 9.64
CA ARG A 66 10.93 -19.94 9.84
C ARG A 66 11.92 -20.22 8.70
N LYS A 67 11.51 -19.92 7.46
CA LYS A 67 12.29 -20.14 6.23
C LYS A 67 12.26 -18.88 5.37
N PRO A 68 12.96 -17.80 5.76
CA PRO A 68 12.90 -16.51 5.07
C PRO A 68 13.44 -16.55 3.63
N GLU A 69 14.29 -17.53 3.31
CA GLU A 69 14.79 -17.75 1.96
C GLU A 69 13.74 -18.17 0.94
N ARG A 70 12.55 -18.61 1.40
CA ARG A 70 11.41 -19.03 0.58
C ARG A 70 10.26 -18.02 0.60
N TYR A 71 10.51 -16.82 1.10
CA TYR A 71 9.51 -15.83 1.41
C TYR A 71 9.73 -14.52 0.67
N GLU A 72 8.72 -14.08 -0.08
CA GLU A 72 8.67 -12.75 -0.68
C GLU A 72 7.58 -11.92 0.02
N PRO A 73 7.95 -10.94 0.83
CA PRO A 73 6.97 -10.14 1.58
C PRO A 73 6.23 -9.12 0.70
N ASN A 74 6.85 -8.63 -0.36
CA ASN A 74 6.39 -7.46 -1.11
C ASN A 74 6.48 -7.67 -2.63
N PRO A 75 5.70 -8.58 -3.22
CA PRO A 75 5.79 -8.92 -4.65
C PRO A 75 5.61 -7.72 -5.59
N LYS A 76 4.83 -6.71 -5.19
CA LYS A 76 4.62 -5.47 -5.97
C LYS A 76 5.93 -4.71 -6.21
N ARG A 77 6.87 -4.72 -5.25
CA ARG A 77 8.20 -4.11 -5.41
C ARG A 77 9.10 -4.85 -6.41
N ARG A 78 8.74 -6.08 -6.75
CA ARG A 78 9.47 -6.94 -7.67
C ARG A 78 8.88 -6.90 -9.09
N ILE A 79 7.97 -5.94 -9.37
CA ILE A 79 7.20 -5.87 -10.62
C ILE A 79 8.06 -5.80 -11.90
N ASP A 80 9.27 -5.26 -11.79
CA ASP A 80 10.22 -5.12 -12.89
C ASP A 80 11.17 -6.33 -13.01
N ASP A 81 11.12 -7.26 -12.06
CA ASP A 81 11.95 -8.47 -12.09
C ASP A 81 11.29 -9.49 -13.03
N ALA A 82 12.10 -10.20 -13.81
CA ALA A 82 11.55 -11.30 -14.61
C ALA A 82 11.15 -12.48 -13.73
N GLN A 83 11.96 -12.77 -12.71
CA GLN A 83 11.81 -13.91 -11.81
C GLN A 83 12.25 -13.54 -10.39
N ILE A 84 11.71 -14.26 -9.42
CA ILE A 84 12.05 -14.16 -7.98
C ILE A 84 12.60 -15.52 -7.55
N LEU A 85 13.74 -15.52 -6.87
CA LEU A 85 14.29 -16.74 -6.27
C LEU A 85 13.64 -16.98 -4.91
N LEU A 86 12.91 -18.09 -4.77
CA LEU A 86 12.29 -18.52 -3.51
C LEU A 86 12.79 -19.91 -3.15
N GLY A 87 13.71 -20.00 -2.20
CA GLY A 87 14.50 -21.19 -1.93
C GLY A 87 15.45 -21.47 -3.11
N ASP A 88 15.33 -22.65 -3.70
CA ASP A 88 16.15 -23.09 -4.85
C ASP A 88 15.40 -22.95 -6.18
N THR A 89 14.24 -22.27 -6.20
CA THR A 89 13.36 -22.19 -7.38
C THR A 89 13.22 -20.74 -7.84
N GLU A 90 13.49 -20.50 -9.11
CA GLU A 90 13.19 -19.25 -9.79
C GLU A 90 11.73 -19.27 -10.27
N ILE A 91 10.95 -18.28 -9.87
CA ILE A 91 9.52 -18.19 -10.16
C ILE A 91 9.25 -16.86 -10.88
N PRO A 92 8.51 -16.87 -12.00
CA PRO A 92 8.12 -15.63 -12.67
C PRO A 92 7.39 -14.70 -11.71
N VAL A 93 7.72 -13.40 -11.70
CA VAL A 93 7.06 -12.41 -10.85
C VAL A 93 5.55 -12.40 -11.08
N THR A 94 5.11 -12.56 -12.33
CA THR A 94 3.69 -12.68 -12.69
C THR A 94 3.00 -13.82 -11.95
N SER A 95 3.68 -14.98 -11.78
CA SER A 95 3.12 -16.13 -11.03
C SER A 95 3.04 -15.86 -9.53
N VAL A 96 4.01 -15.12 -8.98
CA VAL A 96 3.99 -14.73 -7.56
C VAL A 96 2.84 -13.76 -7.29
N ILE A 97 2.63 -12.77 -8.17
CA ILE A 97 1.49 -11.84 -8.08
C ILE A 97 0.16 -12.59 -8.30
N ALA A 98 0.11 -13.50 -9.27
CA ALA A 98 -1.06 -14.32 -9.53
C ALA A 98 -1.46 -15.17 -8.32
N ALA A 99 -0.53 -15.64 -7.51
CA ALA A 99 -0.84 -16.38 -6.28
C ALA A 99 -1.62 -15.50 -5.27
N VAL A 100 -1.24 -14.24 -5.10
CA VAL A 100 -1.98 -13.29 -4.25
C VAL A 100 -3.38 -13.04 -4.81
N LEU A 101 -3.47 -12.72 -6.09
CA LEU A 101 -4.75 -12.45 -6.75
C LEU A 101 -5.67 -13.68 -6.79
N SER A 102 -5.11 -14.91 -6.88
CA SER A 102 -5.88 -16.17 -6.79
C SER A 102 -6.50 -16.37 -5.40
N ARG A 103 -5.82 -15.93 -4.34
CA ARG A 103 -6.42 -15.94 -3.01
C ARG A 103 -7.62 -15.00 -2.95
N VAL A 104 -7.48 -13.81 -3.51
CA VAL A 104 -8.59 -12.83 -3.59
C VAL A 104 -9.74 -13.37 -4.42
N ALA A 105 -9.45 -13.89 -5.62
CA ALA A 105 -10.46 -14.44 -6.53
C ALA A 105 -11.31 -15.53 -5.84
N ARG A 106 -10.66 -16.49 -5.21
CA ARG A 106 -11.32 -17.61 -4.51
C ARG A 106 -12.23 -17.12 -3.39
N GLU A 107 -11.78 -16.19 -2.54
CA GLU A 107 -12.58 -15.68 -1.42
C GLU A 107 -13.77 -14.84 -1.94
N CYS A 108 -13.55 -14.03 -2.99
CA CYS A 108 -14.64 -13.27 -3.61
C CYS A 108 -15.66 -14.19 -4.29
N GLU A 109 -15.23 -15.27 -4.95
CA GLU A 109 -16.11 -16.26 -5.57
C GLU A 109 -16.94 -17.00 -4.52
N GLN A 110 -16.35 -17.38 -3.38
CA GLN A 110 -17.08 -17.97 -2.25
C GLN A 110 -18.14 -17.02 -1.70
N THR A 111 -17.86 -15.72 -1.67
CA THR A 111 -18.78 -14.70 -1.15
C THR A 111 -19.92 -14.37 -2.13
N LEU A 112 -19.66 -14.39 -3.43
CA LEU A 112 -20.58 -13.96 -4.47
C LEU A 112 -21.26 -15.12 -5.22
N GLY A 113 -20.69 -16.32 -5.20
CA GLY A 113 -21.08 -17.48 -6.02
C GLY A 113 -20.51 -17.44 -7.44
N ALA A 114 -20.28 -16.27 -8.00
CA ALA A 114 -19.61 -16.06 -9.28
C ALA A 114 -18.98 -14.67 -9.32
N LEU A 115 -17.82 -14.56 -9.97
CA LEU A 115 -17.14 -13.28 -10.15
C LEU A 115 -17.89 -12.43 -11.18
N GLY A 116 -18.10 -11.14 -10.85
CA GLY A 116 -18.57 -10.10 -11.78
C GLY A 116 -17.41 -9.36 -12.44
N PRO A 117 -17.65 -8.16 -13.01
CA PRO A 117 -16.60 -7.27 -13.47
C PRO A 117 -15.58 -6.99 -12.35
N VAL A 118 -14.31 -7.03 -12.70
CA VAL A 118 -13.20 -6.82 -11.76
C VAL A 118 -12.38 -5.62 -12.19
N THR A 119 -12.14 -4.71 -11.25
CA THR A 119 -11.15 -3.64 -11.38
C THR A 119 -9.94 -4.00 -10.52
N VAL A 120 -8.74 -3.77 -11.05
CA VAL A 120 -7.51 -3.77 -10.26
C VAL A 120 -6.91 -2.37 -10.32
N THR A 121 -6.58 -1.79 -9.18
CA THR A 121 -5.94 -0.48 -9.13
C THR A 121 -4.43 -0.61 -9.31
N VAL A 122 -3.85 0.38 -9.98
CA VAL A 122 -2.40 0.45 -10.28
C VAL A 122 -1.90 1.88 -10.10
N PRO A 123 -0.63 2.09 -9.70
CA PRO A 123 -0.04 3.41 -9.66
C PRO A 123 -0.19 4.17 -10.97
N ALA A 124 -0.50 5.47 -10.90
CA ALA A 124 -0.71 6.30 -12.10
C ALA A 124 0.55 6.39 -12.96
N ALA A 125 1.73 6.40 -12.34
CA ALA A 125 3.03 6.47 -13.01
C ALA A 125 3.41 5.17 -13.77
N TRP A 126 2.69 4.07 -13.54
CA TRP A 126 3.04 2.81 -14.20
C TRP A 126 2.73 2.82 -15.69
N GLY A 127 3.78 2.60 -16.48
CA GLY A 127 3.69 2.42 -17.93
C GLY A 127 3.06 1.08 -18.35
N PRO A 128 2.88 0.88 -19.67
CA PRO A 128 2.21 -0.30 -20.21
C PRO A 128 2.81 -1.64 -19.76
N THR A 129 4.12 -1.73 -19.59
CA THR A 129 4.81 -2.99 -19.20
C THR A 129 4.36 -3.46 -17.81
N ARG A 130 4.43 -2.61 -16.80
CA ARG A 130 4.01 -2.95 -15.42
C ARG A 130 2.52 -3.26 -15.37
N ARG A 131 1.67 -2.49 -16.10
CA ARG A 131 0.23 -2.73 -16.22
C ARG A 131 -0.07 -4.10 -16.84
N HIS A 132 0.71 -4.51 -17.84
CA HIS A 132 0.56 -5.81 -18.48
C HIS A 132 0.86 -6.97 -17.53
N VAL A 133 1.93 -6.85 -16.72
CA VAL A 133 2.26 -7.86 -15.71
C VAL A 133 1.08 -8.08 -14.75
N VAL A 134 0.40 -7.01 -14.29
CA VAL A 134 -0.76 -7.11 -13.41
C VAL A 134 -1.97 -7.74 -14.12
N ALA A 135 -2.23 -7.35 -15.36
CA ALA A 135 -3.34 -7.92 -16.16
C ALA A 135 -3.14 -9.42 -16.42
N ASP A 136 -1.91 -9.83 -16.76
CA ASP A 136 -1.56 -11.24 -16.96
C ASP A 136 -1.69 -12.04 -15.67
N ALA A 137 -1.20 -11.48 -14.55
CA ALA A 137 -1.35 -12.09 -13.23
C ALA A 137 -2.81 -12.26 -12.83
N ALA A 138 -3.67 -11.26 -13.09
CA ALA A 138 -5.10 -11.31 -12.83
C ALA A 138 -5.78 -12.40 -13.69
N THR A 139 -5.42 -12.50 -14.96
CA THR A 139 -5.91 -13.56 -15.86
C THR A 139 -5.49 -14.94 -15.37
N ALA A 140 -4.22 -15.11 -15.00
CA ALA A 140 -3.69 -16.36 -14.44
C ALA A 140 -4.34 -16.72 -13.09
N ALA A 141 -4.77 -15.73 -12.33
CA ALA A 141 -5.48 -15.88 -11.06
C ALA A 141 -6.96 -16.29 -11.20
N GLY A 142 -7.50 -16.35 -12.41
CA GLY A 142 -8.90 -16.69 -12.66
C GLY A 142 -9.87 -15.50 -12.56
N LEU A 143 -9.36 -14.26 -12.48
CA LEU A 143 -10.18 -13.05 -12.46
C LEU A 143 -10.69 -12.66 -13.86
N GLY A 144 -10.20 -13.29 -14.92
CA GLY A 144 -10.53 -12.97 -16.30
C GLY A 144 -9.88 -11.66 -16.77
N THR A 145 -10.53 -10.98 -17.70
CA THR A 145 -10.10 -9.65 -18.14
C THR A 145 -10.53 -8.63 -17.08
N VAL A 146 -9.57 -7.84 -16.61
CA VAL A 146 -9.78 -6.83 -15.58
C VAL A 146 -9.64 -5.42 -16.15
N ASP A 147 -10.39 -4.49 -15.57
CA ASP A 147 -10.20 -3.07 -15.83
C ASP A 147 -9.07 -2.55 -14.90
N LEU A 148 -8.11 -1.82 -15.48
CA LEU A 148 -7.02 -1.20 -14.71
C LEU A 148 -7.31 0.29 -14.50
N VAL A 149 -7.52 0.67 -13.25
CA VAL A 149 -7.80 2.06 -12.84
C VAL A 149 -6.60 2.62 -12.08
N ALA A 150 -6.26 3.88 -12.33
CA ALA A 150 -5.20 4.54 -11.58
C ALA A 150 -5.62 4.75 -10.11
N GLU A 151 -4.76 4.36 -9.17
CA GLU A 151 -4.98 4.49 -7.72
C GLU A 151 -5.45 5.89 -7.30
N PRO A 152 -4.83 6.99 -7.76
CA PRO A 152 -5.28 8.33 -7.38
C PRO A 152 -6.66 8.70 -7.95
N VAL A 153 -7.05 8.16 -9.11
CA VAL A 153 -8.40 8.36 -9.66
C VAL A 153 -9.42 7.62 -8.81
N ALA A 154 -9.12 6.40 -8.42
CA ALA A 154 -9.96 5.64 -7.49
C ALA A 154 -10.09 6.37 -6.14
N ALA A 155 -8.97 6.80 -5.55
CA ALA A 155 -8.97 7.55 -4.30
C ALA A 155 -9.85 8.82 -4.38
N ALA A 156 -9.63 9.66 -5.42
CA ALA A 156 -10.42 10.88 -5.59
C ALA A 156 -11.92 10.59 -5.77
N SER A 157 -12.26 9.53 -6.49
CA SER A 157 -13.65 9.09 -6.64
C SER A 157 -14.27 8.68 -5.30
N TYR A 158 -13.53 7.99 -4.45
CA TYR A 158 -13.97 7.66 -3.10
C TYR A 158 -14.29 8.93 -2.26
N PHE A 159 -13.40 9.89 -2.26
CA PHE A 159 -13.58 11.13 -1.49
C PHE A 159 -14.81 11.91 -1.96
N VAL A 160 -15.07 11.94 -3.26
CA VAL A 160 -16.22 12.68 -3.81
C VAL A 160 -17.52 11.91 -3.68
N GLU A 161 -17.54 10.64 -4.09
CA GLU A 161 -18.79 9.88 -4.22
C GLU A 161 -19.19 9.19 -2.91
N THR A 162 -18.21 8.74 -2.10
CA THR A 162 -18.50 8.02 -0.86
C THR A 162 -18.54 8.97 0.34
N LEU A 163 -17.58 9.90 0.43
CA LEU A 163 -17.52 10.87 1.54
C LEU A 163 -18.26 12.18 1.22
N ALA A 164 -18.81 12.31 0.02
CA ALA A 164 -19.57 13.49 -0.43
C ALA A 164 -18.79 14.81 -0.30
N ILE A 165 -17.45 14.78 -0.46
CA ILE A 165 -16.63 15.99 -0.48
C ILE A 165 -16.87 16.72 -1.80
N ALA A 166 -17.38 17.96 -1.69
CA ALA A 166 -17.70 18.77 -2.85
C ALA A 166 -16.43 19.29 -3.53
N ILE A 167 -16.14 18.80 -4.73
CA ILE A 167 -15.09 19.29 -5.62
C ILE A 167 -15.74 19.85 -6.88
N PRO A 168 -15.70 21.18 -7.11
CA PRO A 168 -16.29 21.78 -8.31
C PRO A 168 -15.63 21.27 -9.59
N PRO A 169 -16.39 21.09 -10.70
CA PRO A 169 -15.82 20.81 -11.99
C PRO A 169 -14.78 21.87 -12.39
N GLY A 170 -13.67 21.44 -12.94
CA GLY A 170 -12.52 22.31 -13.28
C GLY A 170 -11.53 22.53 -12.15
N SER A 171 -11.92 22.27 -10.89
CA SER A 171 -11.00 22.35 -9.76
C SER A 171 -10.06 21.17 -9.72
N GLY A 172 -8.90 21.38 -9.11
CA GLY A 172 -7.88 20.36 -8.87
C GLY A 172 -7.97 19.75 -7.48
N VAL A 173 -7.53 18.50 -7.36
CA VAL A 173 -7.23 17.84 -6.10
C VAL A 173 -5.84 17.24 -6.16
N VAL A 174 -5.16 17.23 -5.03
CA VAL A 174 -3.90 16.51 -4.85
C VAL A 174 -4.21 15.21 -4.12
N VAL A 175 -3.80 14.08 -4.66
CA VAL A 175 -3.76 12.80 -3.98
C VAL A 175 -2.32 12.54 -3.58
N TYR A 176 -2.12 12.38 -2.28
CA TYR A 176 -0.86 12.04 -1.65
C TYR A 176 -0.99 10.60 -1.16
N ASP A 177 -0.41 9.67 -1.89
CA ASP A 177 -0.44 8.26 -1.56
C ASP A 177 0.90 7.82 -0.97
N LEU A 178 0.92 7.61 0.33
CA LEU A 178 2.08 7.10 1.04
C LEU A 178 1.78 5.68 1.53
N GLY A 179 2.14 4.73 0.70
CA GLY A 179 1.92 3.32 0.91
C GLY A 179 2.97 2.64 1.80
N GLY A 180 2.95 1.31 1.80
CA GLY A 180 3.96 0.51 2.51
C GLY A 180 5.33 0.57 1.86
N GLY A 181 5.42 0.66 0.54
CA GLY A 181 6.68 0.59 -0.18
C GLY A 181 6.95 1.68 -1.19
N THR A 182 5.95 2.44 -1.57
CA THR A 182 6.03 3.52 -2.57
C THR A 182 5.35 4.76 -2.07
N PHE A 183 5.75 5.88 -2.64
CA PHE A 183 5.08 7.17 -2.52
C PHE A 183 4.70 7.66 -3.91
N ASP A 184 3.46 8.09 -4.08
CA ASP A 184 2.95 8.72 -5.27
C ASP A 184 2.24 10.03 -4.92
N ALA A 185 2.53 11.09 -5.66
CA ALA A 185 1.80 12.36 -5.64
C ALA A 185 1.15 12.57 -7.00
N THR A 186 -0.13 12.88 -7.01
CA THR A 186 -0.88 13.09 -8.26
C THR A 186 -1.75 14.33 -8.12
N VAL A 187 -1.74 15.19 -9.13
CA VAL A 187 -2.73 16.26 -9.29
C VAL A 187 -3.76 15.83 -10.32
N LEU A 188 -5.00 15.82 -9.88
CA LEU A 188 -6.15 15.49 -10.69
C LEU A 188 -7.00 16.73 -10.90
N ARG A 189 -7.69 16.83 -12.05
CA ARG A 189 -8.71 17.83 -12.31
C ARG A 189 -10.08 17.16 -12.38
N ARG A 190 -11.05 17.70 -11.64
CA ARG A 190 -12.43 17.25 -11.72
C ARG A 190 -13.00 17.59 -13.10
N SER A 191 -13.42 16.58 -13.86
CA SER A 191 -14.16 16.70 -15.11
C SER A 191 -15.68 16.58 -14.86
N ALA A 192 -16.47 16.60 -15.91
CA ALA A 192 -17.90 16.40 -15.79
C ALA A 192 -18.29 14.98 -15.36
N THR A 193 -17.46 14.00 -15.69
CA THR A 193 -17.74 12.56 -15.48
C THR A 193 -16.79 11.86 -14.55
N GLY A 194 -15.70 12.51 -14.10
CA GLY A 194 -14.69 11.86 -13.27
C GLY A 194 -13.50 12.76 -13.00
N PHE A 195 -12.30 12.19 -13.11
CA PHE A 195 -11.04 12.89 -12.87
C PHE A 195 -10.03 12.65 -13.99
N ASP A 196 -9.41 13.73 -14.45
CA ASP A 196 -8.28 13.70 -15.39
C ASP A 196 -6.98 13.83 -14.61
N VAL A 197 -5.99 12.97 -14.88
CA VAL A 197 -4.63 13.10 -14.33
C VAL A 197 -3.92 14.23 -15.05
N LEU A 198 -3.47 15.26 -14.33
CA LEU A 198 -2.72 16.39 -14.90
C LEU A 198 -1.21 16.20 -14.77
N ALA A 199 -0.77 15.74 -13.60
CA ALA A 199 0.64 15.49 -13.32
C ALA A 199 0.76 14.39 -12.28
N VAL A 200 1.82 13.60 -12.38
CA VAL A 200 2.14 12.52 -11.43
C VAL A 200 3.65 12.40 -11.32
N ASP A 201 4.13 12.24 -10.10
CA ASP A 201 5.52 11.88 -9.79
C ASP A 201 5.52 11.10 -8.47
N GLY A 202 6.59 10.37 -8.19
CA GLY A 202 6.66 9.52 -7.01
C GLY A 202 8.08 9.07 -6.67
N ALA A 203 8.14 8.11 -5.74
CA ALA A 203 9.37 7.45 -5.34
C ALA A 203 9.07 5.99 -5.05
N ASP A 204 9.60 5.10 -5.88
CA ASP A 204 9.46 3.64 -5.75
C ASP A 204 10.26 3.08 -4.56
N ASP A 205 11.16 3.89 -4.00
CA ASP A 205 12.06 3.59 -2.89
C ASP A 205 11.68 4.31 -1.59
N LEU A 206 10.44 4.81 -1.47
CA LEU A 206 10.02 5.58 -0.31
C LEU A 206 8.60 5.21 0.11
N GLY A 207 8.47 4.63 1.30
CA GLY A 207 7.21 4.21 1.88
C GLY A 207 7.38 3.82 3.34
N GLY A 208 6.37 3.18 3.91
CA GLY A 208 6.38 2.73 5.30
C GLY A 208 7.54 1.81 5.66
N LEU A 209 8.02 0.98 4.71
CA LEU A 209 9.17 0.10 4.90
C LEU A 209 10.50 0.87 5.01
N ASP A 210 10.61 2.02 4.35
CA ASP A 210 11.80 2.86 4.42
C ASP A 210 11.84 3.63 5.75
N PHE A 211 10.67 3.96 6.32
CA PHE A 211 10.57 4.45 7.69
C PHE A 211 10.97 3.38 8.71
N ASP A 212 10.55 2.12 8.50
CA ASP A 212 10.98 1.00 9.35
C ASP A 212 12.50 0.82 9.28
N GLN A 213 13.09 0.90 8.11
CA GLN A 213 14.54 0.78 7.93
C GLN A 213 15.30 1.92 8.64
N ALA A 214 14.84 3.17 8.45
CA ALA A 214 15.46 4.33 9.11
C ALA A 214 15.38 4.22 10.64
N LEU A 215 14.25 3.73 11.17
CA LEU A 215 14.08 3.50 12.60
C LEU A 215 14.97 2.37 13.12
N ALA A 216 15.13 1.28 12.36
CA ALA A 216 16.04 0.19 12.70
C ALA A 216 17.50 0.67 12.74
N GLU A 217 17.92 1.52 11.80
CA GLU A 217 19.26 2.14 11.78
C GLU A 217 19.46 3.08 12.96
N HIS A 218 18.45 3.88 13.33
CA HIS A 218 18.48 4.72 14.51
C HIS A 218 18.67 3.90 15.78
N LEU A 219 17.92 2.81 15.96
CA LEU A 219 18.07 1.90 17.10
C LEU A 219 19.47 1.30 17.15
N ALA A 220 20.02 0.86 16.02
CA ALA A 220 21.38 0.32 15.95
C ALA A 220 22.46 1.36 16.31
N ALA A 221 22.23 2.62 15.95
CA ALA A 221 23.15 3.70 16.29
C ALA A 221 23.05 4.14 17.78
N THR A 222 21.87 3.99 18.37
CA THR A 222 21.59 4.46 19.75
C THR A 222 21.96 3.43 20.81
N PHE A 223 21.69 2.15 20.53
CA PHE A 223 21.87 1.07 21.52
C PHE A 223 23.11 0.23 21.18
N HIS A 224 24.18 0.41 21.98
CA HIS A 224 25.42 -0.39 21.87
C HIS A 224 25.97 -0.49 20.43
N SER A 225 26.18 0.65 19.77
CA SER A 225 26.58 0.76 18.36
C SER A 225 27.82 -0.06 17.96
N ASP A 226 28.72 -0.32 18.92
CA ASP A 226 29.96 -1.09 18.72
C ASP A 226 29.77 -2.61 18.91
N ASP A 227 28.55 -3.07 19.23
CA ASP A 227 28.31 -4.49 19.46
C ASP A 227 28.23 -5.26 18.12
N GLU A 228 29.08 -6.26 17.99
CA GLU A 228 29.18 -7.12 16.79
C GLU A 228 27.91 -7.95 16.48
N ARG A 229 26.89 -7.92 17.33
CA ARG A 229 25.60 -8.54 17.05
C ARG A 229 24.74 -7.71 16.10
N TRP A 230 24.92 -6.37 16.03
CA TRP A 230 24.13 -5.52 15.13
C TRP A 230 24.23 -5.90 13.66
N PRO A 231 25.41 -6.21 13.07
CA PRO A 231 25.51 -6.68 11.71
C PRO A 231 24.63 -7.90 11.40
N ARG A 232 24.37 -8.75 12.38
CA ARG A 232 23.46 -9.90 12.22
C ARG A 232 22.00 -9.51 12.06
N LEU A 233 21.60 -8.33 12.56
CA LEU A 233 20.25 -7.76 12.37
C LEU A 233 20.18 -6.83 11.16
N THR A 234 21.22 -6.05 10.88
CA THR A 234 21.21 -5.03 9.83
C THR A 234 21.70 -5.55 8.48
N ASN A 235 22.66 -6.48 8.48
CA ASN A 235 23.21 -7.11 7.27
C ASN A 235 23.37 -8.64 7.46
N PRO A 236 22.28 -9.40 7.53
CA PRO A 236 22.29 -10.81 7.84
C PRO A 236 23.06 -11.61 6.81
N SER A 237 23.92 -12.54 7.27
CA SER A 237 24.76 -13.40 6.42
C SER A 237 24.41 -14.90 6.51
N SER A 238 23.49 -15.26 7.40
CA SER A 238 23.06 -16.64 7.61
C SER A 238 21.54 -16.75 7.68
N PRO A 239 20.94 -17.94 7.44
CA PRO A 239 19.52 -18.16 7.65
C PRO A 239 19.04 -17.87 9.09
N ALA A 240 19.92 -18.03 10.08
CA ALA A 240 19.63 -17.69 11.47
C ALA A 240 19.54 -16.16 11.64
N ASP A 241 20.46 -15.42 11.04
CA ASP A 241 20.46 -13.96 11.11
C ASP A 241 19.27 -13.36 10.33
N LEU A 242 18.88 -13.96 9.21
CA LEU A 242 17.67 -13.57 8.49
C LEU A 242 16.41 -13.71 9.37
N ARG A 243 16.29 -14.77 10.16
CA ARG A 243 15.17 -14.93 11.10
C ARG A 243 15.17 -13.83 12.16
N HIS A 244 16.34 -13.52 12.74
CA HIS A 244 16.45 -12.45 13.72
C HIS A 244 16.13 -11.08 13.14
N ARG A 245 16.63 -10.80 11.91
CA ARG A 245 16.28 -9.57 11.18
C ARG A 245 14.78 -9.47 10.94
N THR A 246 14.15 -10.54 10.47
CA THR A 246 12.71 -10.56 10.21
C THR A 246 11.91 -10.25 11.47
N ALA A 247 12.28 -10.86 12.61
CA ALA A 247 11.66 -10.58 13.90
C ALA A 247 11.88 -9.12 14.34
N PHE A 248 13.10 -8.62 14.20
CA PHE A 248 13.44 -7.24 14.55
C PHE A 248 12.65 -6.22 13.70
N MET A 249 12.61 -6.40 12.38
CA MET A 249 11.85 -5.50 11.50
C MET A 249 10.35 -5.53 11.78
N GLU A 250 9.81 -6.65 12.22
CA GLU A 250 8.41 -6.75 12.65
C GLU A 250 8.16 -5.96 13.94
N GLU A 251 9.06 -6.03 14.94
CA GLU A 251 8.99 -5.21 16.17
C GLU A 251 9.09 -3.71 15.83
N VAL A 252 10.01 -3.33 14.94
CA VAL A 252 10.19 -1.95 14.48
C VAL A 252 8.92 -1.43 13.80
N ARG A 253 8.34 -2.22 12.89
CA ARG A 253 7.09 -1.87 12.20
C ARG A 253 5.94 -1.65 13.19
N GLN A 254 5.78 -2.57 14.14
CA GLN A 254 4.74 -2.45 15.17
C GLN A 254 4.96 -1.24 16.08
N ALA A 255 6.21 -0.94 16.45
CA ALA A 255 6.56 0.25 17.22
C ALA A 255 6.18 1.53 16.46
N LYS A 256 6.55 1.64 15.17
CA LYS A 256 6.15 2.76 14.30
C LYS A 256 4.62 2.95 14.26
N GLU A 257 3.88 1.87 14.06
CA GLU A 257 2.41 1.93 14.01
C GLU A 257 1.79 2.32 15.36
N ARG A 258 2.35 1.86 16.47
CA ARG A 258 1.90 2.28 17.82
C ARG A 258 2.18 3.76 18.06
N LEU A 259 3.36 4.25 17.67
CA LEU A 259 3.76 5.65 17.85
C LEU A 259 2.93 6.63 17.00
N SER A 260 2.25 6.18 15.96
CA SER A 260 1.25 6.99 15.27
C SER A 260 0.03 7.32 16.15
N ARG A 261 -0.20 6.55 17.23
CA ARG A 261 -1.35 6.69 18.16
C ARG A 261 -0.97 6.99 19.59
N SER A 262 0.27 6.64 19.99
CA SER A 262 0.79 6.78 21.35
C SER A 262 2.02 7.68 21.38
N ALA A 263 2.29 8.32 22.50
CA ALA A 263 3.47 9.17 22.66
C ALA A 263 4.77 8.38 22.80
N SER A 264 4.69 7.15 23.32
CA SER A 264 5.85 6.26 23.48
C SER A 264 5.43 4.80 23.36
N THR A 265 6.41 3.93 23.14
CA THR A 265 6.27 2.47 23.11
C THR A 265 7.58 1.81 23.54
N GLU A 266 7.48 0.54 23.87
CA GLU A 266 8.64 -0.34 24.05
C GLU A 266 8.68 -1.37 22.92
N LEU A 267 9.87 -1.78 22.52
CA LEU A 267 10.09 -2.86 21.56
C LEU A 267 11.28 -3.72 22.02
N THR A 268 11.20 -5.01 21.79
CA THR A 268 12.29 -5.94 22.12
C THR A 268 13.26 -6.06 20.96
N ILE A 269 14.55 -5.88 21.22
CA ILE A 269 15.61 -6.06 20.22
C ILE A 269 16.11 -7.51 20.30
N PRO A 270 15.82 -8.36 19.29
CA PRO A 270 16.29 -9.75 19.27
C PRO A 270 17.82 -9.82 19.36
N LEU A 271 18.36 -10.90 19.89
CA LEU A 271 19.79 -11.14 20.18
C LEU A 271 20.37 -10.36 21.37
N PHE A 272 19.77 -9.23 21.73
CA PHE A 272 20.26 -8.40 22.83
C PHE A 272 19.50 -8.66 24.14
N ASP A 273 18.31 -9.28 24.05
CA ASP A 273 17.38 -9.42 25.18
C ASP A 273 17.17 -8.07 25.89
N LEU A 274 17.00 -7.03 25.06
CA LEU A 274 16.90 -5.63 25.47
C LEU A 274 15.56 -5.07 25.03
N ASP A 275 14.84 -4.46 25.96
CA ASP A 275 13.66 -3.65 25.67
C ASP A 275 14.09 -2.20 25.48
N ALA A 276 13.94 -1.70 24.26
CA ALA A 276 14.23 -0.33 23.92
C ALA A 276 12.97 0.53 24.07
N HIS A 277 13.07 1.63 24.81
CA HIS A 277 12.03 2.64 24.90
C HIS A 277 12.19 3.62 23.73
N LEU A 278 11.09 3.90 23.04
CA LEU A 278 11.05 4.78 21.87
C LEU A 278 9.89 5.75 21.99
N THR A 279 10.12 7.01 21.63
CA THR A 279 9.13 8.08 21.64
C THR A 279 8.67 8.45 20.24
N ARG A 280 7.47 9.04 20.14
CA ARG A 280 6.98 9.61 18.88
C ARG A 280 7.92 10.69 18.36
N GLU A 281 8.48 11.52 19.24
CA GLU A 281 9.40 12.58 18.86
C GLU A 281 10.66 12.04 18.17
N GLU A 282 11.23 10.96 18.69
CA GLU A 282 12.37 10.28 18.06
C GLU A 282 11.99 9.71 16.69
N LEU A 283 10.84 9.02 16.59
CA LEU A 283 10.33 8.54 15.31
C LEU A 283 10.16 9.69 14.31
N GLU A 284 9.54 10.79 14.72
CA GLU A 284 9.31 11.96 13.86
C GLU A 284 10.62 12.60 13.41
N GLN A 285 11.61 12.70 14.27
CA GLN A 285 12.95 13.21 13.93
C GLN A 285 13.64 12.31 12.89
N VAL A 286 13.58 11.00 13.08
CA VAL A 286 14.17 10.02 12.17
C VAL A 286 13.48 10.04 10.80
N CYS A 287 12.15 10.13 10.78
CA CYS A 287 11.35 10.07 9.54
C CYS A 287 11.23 11.43 8.82
N ALA A 288 11.51 12.57 9.49
CA ALA A 288 11.34 13.89 8.91
C ALA A 288 12.03 14.08 7.55
N PRO A 289 13.30 13.67 7.34
CA PRO A 289 13.96 13.82 6.03
C PRO A 289 13.26 13.07 4.89
N LEU A 290 12.69 11.89 5.19
CA LEU A 290 11.95 11.08 4.23
C LEU A 290 10.61 11.73 3.88
N VAL A 291 9.86 12.21 4.90
CA VAL A 291 8.60 12.93 4.68
C VAL A 291 8.85 14.25 3.93
N GLU A 292 9.91 14.98 4.23
CA GLU A 292 10.28 16.20 3.48
C GLU A 292 10.59 15.89 2.00
N ARG A 293 11.18 14.73 1.70
CA ARG A 293 11.39 14.29 0.32
C ARG A 293 10.05 14.12 -0.40
N THR A 294 9.04 13.50 0.22
CA THR A 294 7.70 13.35 -0.38
C THR A 294 7.03 14.70 -0.62
N ILE A 295 7.19 15.65 0.30
CA ILE A 295 6.64 17.00 0.15
C ILE A 295 7.28 17.74 -1.03
N ARG A 296 8.60 17.64 -1.21
CA ARG A 296 9.28 18.23 -2.38
C ARG A 296 8.76 17.66 -3.70
N VAL A 297 8.53 16.34 -3.77
CA VAL A 297 7.90 15.69 -4.94
C VAL A 297 6.50 16.25 -5.14
N THR A 298 5.67 16.31 -4.11
CA THR A 298 4.30 16.84 -4.18
C THR A 298 4.28 18.29 -4.68
N GLN A 299 5.19 19.13 -4.19
CA GLN A 299 5.33 20.51 -4.68
C GLN A 299 5.74 20.55 -6.16
N GLY A 300 6.57 19.60 -6.61
CA GLY A 300 6.94 19.41 -8.01
C GLY A 300 5.72 19.14 -8.87
N VAL A 301 4.93 18.15 -8.50
CA VAL A 301 3.72 17.74 -9.21
C VAL A 301 2.68 18.86 -9.28
N ILE A 302 2.50 19.61 -8.18
CA ILE A 302 1.60 20.77 -8.17
C ILE A 302 2.06 21.82 -9.20
N ARG A 303 3.36 22.12 -9.28
CA ARG A 303 3.89 23.04 -10.31
C ARG A 303 3.72 22.52 -11.72
N GLU A 304 3.98 21.24 -11.94
CA GLU A 304 3.86 20.59 -13.26
C GLU A 304 2.41 20.56 -13.77
N SER A 305 1.44 20.45 -12.87
CA SER A 305 0.01 20.44 -13.22
C SER A 305 -0.46 21.74 -13.88
N ALA A 306 0.32 22.83 -13.76
CA ALA A 306 -0.02 24.17 -14.21
C ALA A 306 -1.35 24.74 -13.65
N LEU A 307 -1.91 24.10 -12.62
CA LEU A 307 -3.06 24.65 -11.88
C LEU A 307 -2.61 25.74 -10.92
N SER A 308 -3.34 26.85 -10.87
CA SER A 308 -3.14 27.83 -9.82
C SER A 308 -3.55 27.23 -8.46
N ARG A 309 -2.90 27.67 -7.40
CA ARG A 309 -3.15 27.16 -6.06
C ARG A 309 -4.61 27.32 -5.62
N GLU A 310 -5.24 28.41 -6.03
CA GLU A 310 -6.63 28.75 -5.71
C GLU A 310 -7.63 27.74 -6.31
N LEU A 311 -7.22 27.05 -7.38
CA LEU A 311 -8.02 26.01 -8.01
C LEU A 311 -7.83 24.63 -7.34
N ILE A 312 -6.85 24.46 -6.44
CA ILE A 312 -6.67 23.22 -5.70
C ILE A 312 -7.64 23.22 -4.52
N SER A 313 -8.70 22.44 -4.63
CA SER A 313 -9.81 22.37 -3.67
C SER A 313 -9.61 21.33 -2.57
N GLY A 314 -8.60 20.45 -2.68
CA GLY A 314 -8.37 19.42 -1.68
C GLY A 314 -7.00 18.74 -1.80
N LEU A 315 -6.54 18.23 -0.67
CA LEU A 315 -5.37 17.36 -0.53
C LEU A 315 -5.82 16.09 0.20
N PHE A 316 -5.81 14.97 -0.47
CA PHE A 316 -6.32 13.69 0.03
C PHE A 316 -5.16 12.77 0.41
N LEU A 317 -5.19 12.29 1.65
CA LEU A 317 -4.22 11.33 2.15
C LEU A 317 -4.75 9.91 1.98
N VAL A 318 -3.99 9.08 1.28
CA VAL A 318 -4.24 7.65 1.14
C VAL A 318 -2.97 6.86 1.44
N GLY A 319 -3.09 5.54 1.55
CA GLY A 319 -2.00 4.68 1.97
C GLY A 319 -1.79 4.65 3.49
N ALA A 320 -1.43 3.48 4.03
CA ALA A 320 -1.37 3.27 5.47
C ALA A 320 -0.31 4.11 6.19
N ALA A 321 0.82 4.41 5.54
CA ALA A 321 1.90 5.21 6.12
C ALA A 321 1.55 6.70 6.23
N SER A 322 0.54 7.19 5.49
CA SER A 322 0.04 8.57 5.61
C SER A 322 -0.64 8.86 6.97
N ARG A 323 -0.94 7.81 7.75
CA ARG A 323 -1.50 7.93 9.12
C ARG A 323 -0.51 8.49 10.14
N MET A 324 0.79 8.55 9.81
CA MET A 324 1.79 9.18 10.68
C MET A 324 1.46 10.67 10.85
N PRO A 325 1.28 11.18 12.09
CA PRO A 325 0.88 12.58 12.32
C PRO A 325 1.83 13.62 11.71
N LEU A 326 3.12 13.28 11.64
CA LEU A 326 4.15 14.13 11.01
C LEU A 326 3.79 14.47 9.56
N VAL A 327 3.22 13.51 8.80
CA VAL A 327 2.86 13.69 7.38
C VAL A 327 1.86 14.83 7.23
N ALA A 328 0.72 14.77 7.94
CA ALA A 328 -0.31 15.79 7.86
C ALA A 328 0.20 17.16 8.36
N THR A 329 1.02 17.16 9.41
CA THR A 329 1.60 18.37 9.99
C THR A 329 2.51 19.08 9.00
N LEU A 330 3.45 18.35 8.39
CA LEU A 330 4.40 18.90 7.45
C LEU A 330 3.72 19.33 6.13
N LEU A 331 2.79 18.53 5.61
CA LEU A 331 2.02 18.91 4.42
C LEU A 331 1.23 20.19 4.63
N HIS A 332 0.53 20.33 5.76
CA HIS A 332 -0.19 21.57 6.07
C HIS A 332 0.74 22.77 6.17
N ARG A 333 1.87 22.61 6.85
CA ARG A 333 2.87 23.68 7.02
C ARG A 333 3.47 24.13 5.68
N GLU A 334 3.85 23.19 4.82
CA GLU A 334 4.60 23.48 3.60
C GLU A 334 3.71 23.84 2.41
N LEU A 335 2.49 23.25 2.33
CA LEU A 335 1.56 23.52 1.24
C LEU A 335 0.47 24.54 1.63
N GLY A 336 0.24 24.74 2.93
CA GLY A 336 -0.84 25.59 3.45
C GLY A 336 -2.25 25.09 3.09
N ILE A 337 -2.38 23.81 2.69
CA ILE A 337 -3.64 23.13 2.43
C ILE A 337 -3.80 22.08 3.54
N ALA A 338 -4.91 22.15 4.26
CA ALA A 338 -5.20 21.13 5.27
C ALA A 338 -5.52 19.80 4.58
N PRO A 339 -4.78 18.73 4.89
CA PRO A 339 -5.09 17.42 4.31
C PRO A 339 -6.44 16.91 4.81
N ALA A 340 -7.23 16.33 3.92
CA ALA A 340 -8.39 15.52 4.29
C ALA A 340 -7.90 14.11 4.60
N ALA A 341 -7.91 13.77 5.90
CA ALA A 341 -7.58 12.43 6.39
C ALA A 341 -8.86 11.65 6.67
N ILE A 342 -8.79 10.34 6.49
CA ILE A 342 -9.87 9.40 6.78
C ILE A 342 -9.38 8.34 7.78
N GLU A 343 -10.32 7.68 8.45
CA GLU A 343 -9.98 6.67 9.45
C GLU A 343 -9.25 5.45 8.87
N GLN A 344 -9.60 5.07 7.64
CA GLN A 344 -9.07 3.88 6.95
C GLN A 344 -8.55 4.25 5.55
N PRO A 345 -7.43 5.00 5.45
CA PRO A 345 -6.89 5.44 4.17
C PRO A 345 -6.46 4.29 3.26
N GLU A 346 -6.17 3.12 3.84
CA GLU A 346 -5.84 1.89 3.15
C GLU A 346 -7.01 1.24 2.38
N LEU A 347 -8.25 1.65 2.67
CA LEU A 347 -9.45 1.12 1.99
C LEU A 347 -9.96 2.04 0.87
N ALA A 348 -9.56 3.30 0.89
CA ALA A 348 -10.08 4.33 -0.01
C ALA A 348 -9.91 3.98 -1.49
N VAL A 349 -8.76 3.41 -1.85
CA VAL A 349 -8.41 3.06 -3.23
C VAL A 349 -9.29 1.91 -3.72
N SER A 350 -9.44 0.84 -2.92
CA SER A 350 -10.27 -0.30 -3.31
C SER A 350 -11.76 0.04 -3.38
N GLU A 351 -12.29 0.87 -2.46
CA GLU A 351 -13.68 1.32 -2.53
C GLU A 351 -13.92 2.26 -3.72
N GLY A 352 -13.00 3.18 -3.93
CA GLY A 352 -13.07 4.12 -5.03
C GLY A 352 -12.99 3.47 -6.41
N GLY A 353 -12.26 2.36 -6.54
CA GLY A 353 -12.20 1.59 -7.78
C GLY A 353 -13.56 1.03 -8.23
N LEU A 354 -14.49 0.77 -7.29
CA LEU A 354 -15.89 0.39 -7.64
C LEU A 354 -16.69 1.55 -8.23
N VAL A 355 -16.35 2.77 -7.86
CA VAL A 355 -17.06 3.98 -8.33
C VAL A 355 -16.45 4.45 -9.65
N ALA A 356 -15.12 4.45 -9.75
CA ALA A 356 -14.40 4.86 -10.96
C ALA A 356 -14.73 4.03 -12.22
N GLN A 357 -15.27 2.82 -12.06
CA GLN A 357 -15.76 1.98 -13.19
C GLN A 357 -16.94 2.57 -13.95
N HIS A 358 -17.61 3.58 -13.42
CA HIS A 358 -18.87 4.11 -13.97
C HIS A 358 -18.73 5.51 -14.54
N THR A 359 -17.51 6.05 -14.59
CA THR A 359 -17.18 7.31 -15.23
C THR A 359 -16.42 7.09 -16.54
#